data_6714e1b4792f6cb1d08837841826dcdb
#
_entry.id   6714e1b4792f6cb1d08837841826dcdb
#
_cell.length_a   1.000
_cell.length_b   1.000
_cell.length_c   1.000
_cell.angle_alpha   90.00
_cell.angle_beta   90.00
_cell.angle_gamma   90.00
#
_symmetry.space_group_name_H-M   'P 1'
#
loop_
_entity.id
_entity.type
_entity.pdbx_description
1 polymer ?
#
loop_
_entity_poly.entity_id
_entity_poly.type
_entity_poly.pdbx_seq_one_letter_code
_entity_poly.pdbx_strand_id
1 'polypeptide(L)'
;MGRVIAVANQKGGVGKTTTCVNLGISLAMAGKRVCLIDSDPQGSLTQSLGYQNPDEMEHTLSDVLKAAMEPRDNLSRTFKTTILHHAEGVDLVPGNIELAGVEVLMVNLMCRELLLKTALREIRTDYDFVIIDCSPSLGMLTINALAASDSVIIPVQAAYLPAKGLEQFLLTVSKVRRQINPKLEVEGILLSMVDLRTNNAKEIIALIHATYGKHMNIFRTQIPLSVKAAESSASGISIFSHDSNGKVATAYRTLTEEVTRNGR
;
A
#
# COMPACT_ATOMS: atom_id res chain seq x y z
N MET A 1 -6.68 -13.73 12.30
CA MET A 1 -6.31 -13.62 10.89
C MET A 1 -5.73 -12.25 10.68
N GLY A 2 -4.56 -12.15 10.02
CA GLY A 2 -3.91 -10.88 9.76
C GLY A 2 -4.80 -9.92 8.96
N ARG A 3 -4.69 -8.65 9.25
CA ARG A 3 -5.42 -7.58 8.55
C ARG A 3 -4.69 -7.19 7.28
N VAL A 4 -5.38 -7.21 6.13
CA VAL A 4 -4.83 -6.84 4.83
C VAL A 4 -5.27 -5.42 4.48
N ILE A 5 -4.32 -4.52 4.26
CA ILE A 5 -4.56 -3.10 3.95
C ILE A 5 -3.91 -2.78 2.60
N ALA A 6 -4.71 -2.34 1.63
CA ALA A 6 -4.18 -1.74 0.41
C ALA A 6 -3.87 -0.25 0.64
N VAL A 7 -2.75 0.23 0.13
CA VAL A 7 -2.45 1.66 0.04
C VAL A 7 -2.52 2.06 -1.43
N ALA A 8 -3.60 2.72 -1.82
CA ALA A 8 -3.92 2.91 -3.23
C ALA A 8 -4.45 4.30 -3.54
N ASN A 9 -4.07 4.81 -4.69
CA ASN A 9 -4.63 6.00 -5.34
C ASN A 9 -4.21 5.99 -6.81
N GLN A 10 -5.11 6.39 -7.71
CA GLN A 10 -4.84 6.51 -9.13
C GLN A 10 -3.74 7.52 -9.47
N LYS A 11 -3.54 8.54 -8.62
CA LYS A 11 -2.52 9.57 -8.82
C LYS A 11 -1.15 9.05 -8.40
N GLY A 12 -0.14 9.24 -9.28
CA GLY A 12 1.27 9.03 -8.95
C GLY A 12 1.81 10.10 -7.99
N GLY A 13 2.87 9.76 -7.23
CA GLY A 13 3.59 10.70 -6.39
C GLY A 13 2.82 11.22 -5.17
N VAL A 14 1.75 10.55 -4.71
CA VAL A 14 0.98 10.95 -3.53
C VAL A 14 1.47 10.33 -2.22
N GLY A 15 2.59 9.61 -2.25
CA GLY A 15 3.20 8.98 -1.05
C GLY A 15 2.62 7.61 -0.69
N LYS A 16 2.13 6.83 -1.65
CA LYS A 16 1.69 5.43 -1.43
C LYS A 16 2.82 4.59 -0.86
N THR A 17 3.89 4.44 -1.61
CA THR A 17 5.09 3.67 -1.24
C THR A 17 5.69 4.13 0.07
N THR A 18 5.87 5.45 0.24
CA THR A 18 6.38 6.03 1.49
C THR A 18 5.48 5.68 2.67
N THR A 19 4.16 5.64 2.46
CA THR A 19 3.20 5.23 3.50
C THR A 19 3.32 3.75 3.80
N CYS A 20 3.44 2.87 2.79
CA CYS A 20 3.62 1.44 2.99
C CYS A 20 4.87 1.13 3.82
N VAL A 21 6.03 1.69 3.43
CA VAL A 21 7.31 1.52 4.15
C VAL A 21 7.16 1.97 5.61
N ASN A 22 6.77 3.23 5.82
CA ASN A 22 6.86 3.82 7.15
C ASN A 22 5.72 3.36 8.09
N LEU A 23 4.50 3.11 7.58
CA LEU A 23 3.44 2.50 8.36
C LEU A 23 3.81 1.05 8.74
N GLY A 24 4.35 0.28 7.78
CA GLY A 24 4.74 -1.10 8.03
C GLY A 24 5.83 -1.22 9.08
N ILE A 25 6.90 -0.46 8.94
CA ILE A 25 8.01 -0.44 9.90
C ILE A 25 7.55 0.08 11.28
N SER A 26 6.69 1.11 11.32
CA SER A 26 6.13 1.60 12.59
C SER A 26 5.26 0.57 13.29
N LEU A 27 4.50 -0.24 12.55
CA LEU A 27 3.74 -1.37 13.10
C LEU A 27 4.69 -2.46 13.64
N ALA A 28 5.79 -2.77 12.93
CA ALA A 28 6.79 -3.72 13.39
C ALA A 28 7.48 -3.23 14.66
N MET A 29 7.83 -1.95 14.74
CA MET A 29 8.35 -1.31 15.97
C MET A 29 7.36 -1.37 17.15
N ALA A 30 6.05 -1.42 16.84
CA ALA A 30 5.01 -1.64 17.85
C ALA A 30 4.76 -3.14 18.17
N GLY A 31 5.67 -4.04 17.76
CA GLY A 31 5.64 -5.47 18.05
C GLY A 31 4.67 -6.28 17.19
N LYS A 32 4.25 -5.78 16.03
CA LYS A 32 3.38 -6.50 15.09
C LYS A 32 4.23 -7.23 14.05
N ARG A 33 3.77 -8.42 13.63
CA ARG A 33 4.32 -9.15 12.50
C ARG A 33 3.73 -8.54 11.23
N VAL A 34 4.58 -7.99 10.36
CA VAL A 34 4.16 -7.22 9.20
C VAL A 34 4.79 -7.77 7.93
N CYS A 35 3.97 -7.99 6.90
CA CYS A 35 4.41 -8.27 5.54
C CYS A 35 4.03 -7.11 4.62
N LEU A 36 5.00 -6.61 3.87
CA LEU A 36 4.83 -5.61 2.82
C LEU A 36 4.80 -6.30 1.47
N ILE A 37 3.90 -5.90 0.59
CA ILE A 37 3.78 -6.48 -0.76
C ILE A 37 3.89 -5.36 -1.78
N ASP A 38 4.89 -5.45 -2.65
CA ASP A 38 5.06 -4.53 -3.76
C ASP A 38 4.26 -5.00 -4.98
N SER A 39 3.11 -4.36 -5.21
CA SER A 39 2.22 -4.66 -6.36
C SER A 39 2.32 -3.61 -7.47
N ASP A 40 3.43 -2.85 -7.50
CA ASP A 40 3.73 -1.92 -8.59
C ASP A 40 4.82 -2.52 -9.50
N PRO A 41 4.61 -2.62 -10.83
CA PRO A 41 5.66 -3.03 -11.77
C PRO A 41 6.95 -2.20 -11.72
N GLN A 42 6.88 -1.00 -11.14
CA GLN A 42 8.07 -0.16 -10.95
C GLN A 42 8.97 -0.61 -9.80
N GLY A 43 8.54 -1.54 -8.94
CA GLY A 43 9.33 -2.03 -7.82
C GLY A 43 9.70 -0.96 -6.78
N SER A 44 8.88 0.07 -6.65
CA SER A 44 9.22 1.27 -5.85
C SER A 44 9.30 0.98 -4.36
N LEU A 45 8.45 0.10 -3.82
CA LEU A 45 8.50 -0.33 -2.44
C LEU A 45 9.77 -1.16 -2.18
N THR A 46 10.08 -2.06 -3.09
CA THR A 46 11.28 -2.92 -3.07
C THR A 46 12.54 -2.08 -3.02
N GLN A 47 12.66 -1.08 -3.90
CA GLN A 47 13.79 -0.15 -3.92
C GLN A 47 13.87 0.72 -2.66
N SER A 48 12.73 1.20 -2.16
CA SER A 48 12.67 2.01 -0.93
C SER A 48 13.05 1.24 0.34
N LEU A 49 13.16 -0.08 0.26
CA LEU A 49 13.68 -0.96 1.31
C LEU A 49 15.11 -1.44 1.02
N GLY A 50 15.85 -0.79 0.11
CA GLY A 50 17.27 -1.02 -0.14
C GLY A 50 17.58 -2.07 -1.21
N TYR A 51 16.59 -2.72 -1.79
CA TYR A 51 16.79 -3.68 -2.89
C TYR A 51 16.81 -2.95 -4.23
N GLN A 52 17.99 -2.46 -4.66
CA GLN A 52 18.14 -1.50 -5.76
C GLN A 52 17.82 -2.06 -7.14
N ASN A 53 17.97 -3.38 -7.36
CA ASN A 53 17.78 -4.04 -8.65
C ASN A 53 16.62 -5.06 -8.58
N PRO A 54 15.35 -4.63 -8.45
CA PRO A 54 14.22 -5.55 -8.33
C PRO A 54 14.06 -6.47 -9.56
N ASP A 55 14.47 -6.01 -10.75
CA ASP A 55 14.34 -6.76 -11.99
C ASP A 55 15.37 -7.93 -12.10
N GLU A 56 16.40 -7.95 -11.26
CA GLU A 56 17.39 -9.05 -11.17
C GLU A 56 17.04 -10.07 -10.08
N MET A 57 15.94 -9.86 -9.36
CA MET A 57 15.53 -10.76 -8.28
C MET A 57 14.96 -12.07 -8.83
N GLU A 58 15.42 -13.19 -8.26
CA GLU A 58 15.02 -14.54 -8.69
C GLU A 58 13.54 -14.84 -8.36
N HIS A 59 13.04 -14.31 -7.25
CA HIS A 59 11.67 -14.56 -6.78
C HIS A 59 10.97 -13.27 -6.43
N THR A 60 9.79 -13.03 -7.06
CA THR A 60 9.01 -11.82 -6.89
C THR A 60 7.51 -12.13 -6.79
N LEU A 61 6.69 -11.12 -6.55
CA LEU A 61 5.23 -11.25 -6.59
C LEU A 61 4.73 -11.80 -7.94
N SER A 62 5.49 -11.57 -9.02
CA SER A 62 5.17 -12.12 -10.34
C SER A 62 5.07 -13.64 -10.32
N ASP A 63 6.03 -14.31 -9.64
CA ASP A 63 6.05 -15.78 -9.54
C ASP A 63 4.89 -16.29 -8.68
N VAL A 64 4.60 -15.57 -7.58
CA VAL A 64 3.45 -15.90 -6.72
C VAL A 64 2.14 -15.83 -7.50
N LEU A 65 1.95 -14.77 -8.30
CA LEU A 65 0.73 -14.62 -9.11
C LEU A 65 0.67 -15.63 -10.25
N LYS A 66 1.79 -15.95 -10.91
CA LYS A 66 1.87 -17.03 -11.91
C LYS A 66 1.50 -18.38 -11.28
N ALA A 67 2.05 -18.70 -10.11
CA ALA A 67 1.70 -19.93 -9.38
C ALA A 67 0.22 -19.97 -8.95
N ALA A 68 -0.39 -18.82 -8.66
CA ALA A 68 -1.82 -18.74 -8.35
C ALA A 68 -2.74 -18.95 -9.56
N MET A 69 -2.21 -18.87 -10.79
CA MET A 69 -2.95 -19.17 -12.04
C MET A 69 -2.99 -20.66 -12.34
N GLU A 70 -2.09 -21.45 -11.75
CA GLU A 70 -1.95 -22.89 -11.95
C GLU A 70 -2.67 -23.71 -10.85
N PRO A 71 -2.84 -25.02 -11.02
CA PRO A 71 -3.29 -25.90 -9.95
C PRO A 71 -2.37 -25.80 -8.72
N ARG A 72 -2.95 -25.77 -7.52
CA ARG A 72 -2.41 -25.26 -6.24
C ARG A 72 -1.16 -25.92 -5.65
N ASP A 73 -0.54 -26.89 -6.26
CA ASP A 73 0.49 -27.73 -5.62
C ASP A 73 1.76 -26.98 -5.21
N ASN A 74 2.08 -25.85 -5.84
CA ASN A 74 3.31 -25.09 -5.59
C ASN A 74 3.11 -23.70 -4.95
N LEU A 75 1.87 -23.20 -4.83
CA LEU A 75 1.61 -21.81 -4.43
C LEU A 75 2.20 -21.47 -3.04
N SER A 76 1.96 -22.32 -2.04
CA SER A 76 2.46 -22.08 -0.67
C SER A 76 3.98 -22.04 -0.63
N ARG A 77 4.64 -22.96 -1.34
CA ARG A 77 6.11 -23.00 -1.42
C ARG A 77 6.64 -21.77 -2.13
N THR A 78 6.11 -21.43 -3.30
CA THR A 78 6.53 -20.26 -4.08
C THR A 78 6.36 -18.99 -3.25
N PHE A 79 5.23 -18.84 -2.56
CA PHE A 79 5.01 -17.67 -1.72
C PHE A 79 6.07 -17.55 -0.61
N LYS A 80 6.35 -18.63 0.10
CA LYS A 80 7.32 -18.63 1.21
C LYS A 80 8.76 -18.38 0.74
N THR A 81 9.15 -18.88 -0.44
CA THR A 81 10.49 -18.61 -1.00
C THR A 81 10.66 -17.18 -1.51
N THR A 82 9.55 -16.47 -1.80
CA THR A 82 9.58 -15.08 -2.26
C THR A 82 9.72 -14.08 -1.11
N ILE A 83 9.46 -14.49 0.13
CA ILE A 83 9.51 -13.58 1.29
C ILE A 83 10.95 -13.25 1.65
N LEU A 84 11.26 -11.96 1.71
CA LEU A 84 12.53 -11.41 2.17
C LEU A 84 12.35 -10.83 3.58
N HIS A 85 13.28 -11.15 4.49
CA HIS A 85 13.30 -10.60 5.84
C HIS A 85 14.14 -9.32 5.87
N HIS A 86 13.50 -8.18 6.16
CA HIS A 86 14.18 -6.88 6.19
C HIS A 86 14.72 -6.55 7.59
N ALA A 87 15.87 -5.90 7.65
CA ALA A 87 16.56 -5.57 8.89
C ALA A 87 15.74 -4.68 9.85
N GLU A 88 14.79 -3.89 9.34
CA GLU A 88 13.89 -3.05 10.16
C GLU A 88 12.64 -3.81 10.65
N GLY A 89 12.65 -5.15 10.62
CA GLY A 89 11.65 -6.00 11.27
C GLY A 89 10.36 -6.23 10.49
N VAL A 90 10.34 -5.95 9.20
CA VAL A 90 9.23 -6.29 8.29
C VAL A 90 9.67 -7.38 7.31
N ASP A 91 8.71 -8.14 6.82
CA ASP A 91 8.89 -9.03 5.68
C ASP A 91 8.43 -8.32 4.39
N LEU A 92 9.08 -8.62 3.28
CA LEU A 92 8.80 -8.05 1.96
C LEU A 92 8.55 -9.16 0.94
N VAL A 93 7.48 -9.02 0.17
CA VAL A 93 7.28 -9.69 -1.12
C VAL A 93 7.61 -8.68 -2.22
N PRO A 94 8.75 -8.82 -2.90
CA PRO A 94 9.21 -7.81 -3.84
C PRO A 94 8.38 -7.80 -5.13
N GLY A 95 8.25 -6.63 -5.74
CA GLY A 95 7.67 -6.42 -7.06
C GLY A 95 8.72 -6.02 -8.07
N ASN A 96 8.49 -6.32 -9.34
CA ASN A 96 9.37 -5.95 -10.45
C ASN A 96 8.59 -5.76 -11.75
N ILE A 97 9.31 -5.43 -12.84
CA ILE A 97 8.70 -5.13 -14.14
C ILE A 97 7.90 -6.31 -14.72
N GLU A 98 8.19 -7.55 -14.32
CA GLU A 98 7.44 -8.74 -14.79
C GLU A 98 5.95 -8.69 -14.41
N LEU A 99 5.58 -7.94 -13.36
CA LEU A 99 4.17 -7.74 -12.99
C LEU A 99 3.34 -7.17 -14.16
N ALA A 100 3.95 -6.34 -15.02
CA ALA A 100 3.27 -5.85 -16.22
C ALA A 100 2.94 -7.00 -17.19
N GLY A 101 3.85 -7.96 -17.34
CA GLY A 101 3.59 -9.18 -18.13
C GLY A 101 2.51 -10.07 -17.52
N VAL A 102 2.53 -10.21 -16.19
CA VAL A 102 1.50 -10.95 -15.45
C VAL A 102 0.12 -10.32 -15.64
N GLU A 103 0.02 -8.98 -15.65
CA GLU A 103 -1.26 -8.29 -15.89
C GLU A 103 -1.83 -8.61 -17.29
N VAL A 104 -0.98 -8.76 -18.30
CA VAL A 104 -1.39 -9.20 -19.64
C VAL A 104 -1.89 -10.65 -19.62
N LEU A 105 -1.20 -11.55 -18.91
CA LEU A 105 -1.63 -12.95 -18.77
C LEU A 105 -3.01 -13.09 -18.10
N MET A 106 -3.33 -12.20 -17.17
CA MET A 106 -4.62 -12.20 -16.47
C MET A 106 -5.82 -11.94 -17.39
N VAL A 107 -5.64 -11.30 -18.57
CA VAL A 107 -6.75 -10.82 -19.42
C VAL A 107 -7.75 -11.94 -19.76
N ASN A 108 -7.26 -13.14 -20.04
CA ASN A 108 -8.08 -14.29 -20.47
C ASN A 108 -8.41 -15.28 -19.34
N LEU A 109 -8.05 -14.99 -18.09
CA LEU A 109 -8.29 -15.89 -16.97
C LEU A 109 -9.67 -15.67 -16.35
N MET A 110 -10.29 -16.76 -15.93
CA MET A 110 -11.47 -16.71 -15.06
C MET A 110 -11.06 -16.35 -13.63
N CYS A 111 -11.89 -15.58 -12.93
CA CYS A 111 -11.63 -15.14 -11.55
C CYS A 111 -10.28 -14.41 -11.36
N ARG A 112 -9.78 -13.79 -12.42
CA ARG A 112 -8.50 -13.07 -12.46
C ARG A 112 -8.34 -11.99 -11.37
N GLU A 113 -9.46 -11.48 -10.87
CA GLU A 113 -9.51 -10.47 -9.81
C GLU A 113 -9.16 -11.05 -8.41
N LEU A 114 -9.13 -12.38 -8.28
CA LEU A 114 -8.98 -13.07 -7.00
C LEU A 114 -7.62 -13.76 -6.81
N LEU A 115 -6.68 -13.62 -7.74
CA LEU A 115 -5.40 -14.32 -7.71
C LEU A 115 -4.60 -13.94 -6.44
N LEU A 116 -4.42 -12.65 -6.17
CA LEU A 116 -3.73 -12.19 -4.98
C LEU A 116 -4.46 -12.59 -3.70
N LYS A 117 -5.79 -12.54 -3.69
CA LYS A 117 -6.60 -13.02 -2.55
C LYS A 117 -6.39 -14.50 -2.28
N THR A 118 -6.28 -15.30 -3.34
CA THR A 118 -6.00 -16.73 -3.24
C THR A 118 -4.59 -16.96 -2.69
N ALA A 119 -3.60 -16.26 -3.21
CA ALA A 119 -2.21 -16.36 -2.77
C ALA A 119 -2.04 -15.94 -1.29
N LEU A 120 -2.66 -14.85 -0.86
CA LEU A 120 -2.56 -14.36 0.52
C LEU A 120 -3.12 -15.33 1.58
N ARG A 121 -3.97 -16.29 1.21
CA ARG A 121 -4.45 -17.32 2.15
C ARG A 121 -3.31 -18.16 2.71
N GLU A 122 -2.22 -18.32 1.96
CA GLU A 122 -1.07 -19.14 2.34
C GLU A 122 -0.24 -18.53 3.48
N ILE A 123 -0.28 -17.20 3.65
CA ILE A 123 0.57 -16.50 4.62
C ILE A 123 -0.22 -15.64 5.63
N ARG A 124 -1.51 -15.38 5.39
CA ARG A 124 -2.30 -14.42 6.15
C ARG A 124 -2.35 -14.70 7.65
N THR A 125 -2.20 -15.94 8.07
CA THR A 125 -2.18 -16.33 9.50
C THR A 125 -0.84 -16.06 10.18
N ASP A 126 0.22 -15.88 9.41
CA ASP A 126 1.58 -15.71 9.92
C ASP A 126 1.84 -14.25 10.33
N TYR A 127 1.01 -13.32 9.85
CA TYR A 127 1.14 -11.88 10.08
C TYR A 127 -0.05 -11.28 10.82
N ASP A 128 0.21 -10.19 11.53
CA ASP A 128 -0.81 -9.34 12.12
C ASP A 128 -1.33 -8.30 11.11
N PHE A 129 -0.42 -7.84 10.23
CA PHE A 129 -0.73 -6.92 9.14
C PHE A 129 -0.05 -7.35 7.84
N VAL A 130 -0.77 -7.24 6.73
CA VAL A 130 -0.23 -7.29 5.37
C VAL A 130 -0.57 -5.97 4.70
N ILE A 131 0.44 -5.23 4.22
CA ILE A 131 0.26 -3.93 3.55
C ILE A 131 0.65 -4.08 2.10
N ILE A 132 -0.26 -3.72 1.19
CA ILE A 132 -0.06 -3.83 -0.26
C ILE A 132 0.16 -2.43 -0.84
N ASP A 133 1.34 -2.20 -1.42
CA ASP A 133 1.63 -0.99 -2.21
C ASP A 133 1.07 -1.15 -3.63
N CYS A 134 0.17 -0.27 -4.02
CA CYS A 134 -0.51 -0.35 -5.30
C CYS A 134 0.09 0.62 -6.32
N SER A 135 0.16 0.19 -7.57
CA SER A 135 0.53 1.06 -8.69
C SER A 135 -0.43 2.26 -8.85
N PRO A 136 0.00 3.36 -9.49
CA PRO A 136 -0.85 4.52 -9.78
C PRO A 136 -1.77 4.26 -10.98
N SER A 137 -2.41 3.10 -11.03
CA SER A 137 -3.31 2.70 -12.12
C SER A 137 -4.58 2.07 -11.56
N LEU A 138 -5.63 1.98 -12.36
CA LEU A 138 -6.84 1.23 -12.04
C LEU A 138 -6.82 -0.13 -12.78
N GLY A 139 -5.64 -0.67 -13.04
CA GLY A 139 -5.40 -1.94 -13.72
C GLY A 139 -5.75 -3.16 -12.87
N MET A 140 -5.51 -4.34 -13.43
CA MET A 140 -5.89 -5.60 -12.80
C MET A 140 -5.11 -5.88 -11.50
N LEU A 141 -3.86 -5.41 -11.39
CA LEU A 141 -3.07 -5.53 -10.15
C LEU A 141 -3.72 -4.74 -9.00
N THR A 142 -4.16 -3.50 -9.24
CA THR A 142 -4.87 -2.70 -8.23
C THR A 142 -6.22 -3.33 -7.86
N ILE A 143 -6.96 -3.89 -8.83
CA ILE A 143 -8.20 -4.61 -8.55
C ILE A 143 -7.93 -5.85 -7.69
N ASN A 144 -6.86 -6.61 -7.96
CA ASN A 144 -6.42 -7.74 -7.14
C ASN A 144 -6.07 -7.32 -5.72
N ALA A 145 -5.33 -6.23 -5.54
CA ALA A 145 -5.00 -5.68 -4.23
C ALA A 145 -6.27 -5.33 -3.43
N LEU A 146 -7.22 -4.61 -4.03
CA LEU A 146 -8.51 -4.27 -3.40
C LEU A 146 -9.38 -5.51 -3.12
N ALA A 147 -9.40 -6.48 -4.01
CA ALA A 147 -10.14 -7.74 -3.84
C ALA A 147 -9.59 -8.59 -2.69
N ALA A 148 -8.29 -8.51 -2.43
CA ALA A 148 -7.59 -9.24 -1.37
C ALA A 148 -7.64 -8.53 -0.01
N SER A 149 -7.91 -7.22 0.03
CA SER A 149 -7.81 -6.38 1.22
C SER A 149 -9.07 -6.34 2.06
N ASP A 150 -8.91 -6.15 3.37
CA ASP A 150 -9.98 -5.82 4.30
C ASP A 150 -10.32 -4.33 4.23
N SER A 151 -9.29 -3.49 4.03
CA SER A 151 -9.47 -2.04 3.94
C SER A 151 -8.48 -1.38 2.99
N VAL A 152 -8.78 -0.14 2.59
CA VAL A 152 -7.91 0.68 1.76
C VAL A 152 -7.63 2.03 2.43
N ILE A 153 -6.35 2.40 2.53
CA ILE A 153 -5.87 3.74 2.88
C ILE A 153 -5.63 4.50 1.57
N ILE A 154 -6.14 5.72 1.49
CA ILE A 154 -6.06 6.54 0.28
C ILE A 154 -5.20 7.77 0.56
N PRO A 155 -3.88 7.74 0.25
CA PRO A 155 -3.03 8.92 0.37
C PRO A 155 -3.44 9.98 -0.66
N VAL A 156 -3.61 11.22 -0.20
CA VAL A 156 -4.00 12.37 -1.03
C VAL A 156 -3.08 13.54 -0.73
N GLN A 157 -2.41 14.06 -1.76
CA GLN A 157 -1.53 15.21 -1.62
C GLN A 157 -2.33 16.49 -1.42
N ALA A 158 -2.00 17.27 -0.37
CA ALA A 158 -2.69 18.52 -0.03
C ALA A 158 -2.22 19.75 -0.86
N ALA A 159 -1.68 19.56 -2.07
CA ALA A 159 -1.13 20.63 -2.90
C ALA A 159 -1.83 20.83 -4.25
N TYR A 160 -2.74 19.96 -4.64
CA TYR A 160 -3.41 20.00 -5.93
C TYR A 160 -4.87 19.55 -5.80
N LEU A 161 -5.77 20.11 -6.58
CA LEU A 161 -7.19 19.71 -6.61
C LEU A 161 -7.32 18.19 -6.79
N PRO A 162 -7.55 17.42 -5.72
CA PRO A 162 -7.60 15.96 -5.80
C PRO A 162 -8.92 15.45 -6.37
N ALA A 163 -9.88 16.36 -6.61
CA ALA A 163 -11.30 16.03 -6.74
C ALA A 163 -11.57 14.96 -7.81
N LYS A 164 -11.04 15.12 -9.04
CA LYS A 164 -11.43 14.23 -10.15
C LYS A 164 -10.81 12.84 -10.05
N GLY A 165 -9.53 12.73 -9.67
CA GLY A 165 -8.83 11.45 -9.53
C GLY A 165 -9.30 10.66 -8.31
N LEU A 166 -9.55 11.33 -7.19
CA LEU A 166 -10.06 10.69 -5.98
C LEU A 166 -11.47 10.16 -6.17
N GLU A 167 -12.36 10.95 -6.80
CA GLU A 167 -13.72 10.52 -7.12
C GLU A 167 -13.71 9.26 -8.00
N GLN A 168 -12.91 9.25 -9.06
CA GLN A 168 -12.80 8.12 -9.96
C GLN A 168 -12.24 6.87 -9.25
N PHE A 169 -11.26 7.05 -8.36
CA PHE A 169 -10.75 5.97 -7.53
C PHE A 169 -11.83 5.42 -6.58
N LEU A 170 -12.57 6.28 -5.89
CA LEU A 170 -13.67 5.88 -4.99
C LEU A 170 -14.80 5.15 -5.73
N LEU A 171 -15.10 5.54 -6.97
CA LEU A 171 -16.03 4.79 -7.82
C LEU A 171 -15.52 3.37 -8.11
N THR A 172 -14.21 3.21 -8.35
CA THR A 172 -13.61 1.88 -8.54
C THR A 172 -13.67 1.05 -7.26
N VAL A 173 -13.31 1.62 -6.09
CA VAL A 173 -13.46 0.95 -4.79
C VAL A 173 -14.91 0.50 -4.57
N SER A 174 -15.88 1.36 -4.87
CA SER A 174 -17.31 1.04 -4.76
C SER A 174 -17.72 -0.13 -5.68
N LYS A 175 -17.19 -0.19 -6.91
CA LYS A 175 -17.45 -1.31 -7.85
C LYS A 175 -16.84 -2.61 -7.31
N VAL A 176 -15.59 -2.57 -6.86
CA VAL A 176 -14.92 -3.75 -6.26
C VAL A 176 -15.70 -4.23 -5.04
N ARG A 177 -16.10 -3.33 -4.14
CA ARG A 177 -16.90 -3.66 -2.96
C ARG A 177 -18.23 -4.34 -3.34
N ARG A 178 -18.94 -3.82 -4.33
CA ARG A 178 -20.24 -4.34 -4.73
C ARG A 178 -20.17 -5.67 -5.45
N GLN A 179 -19.14 -5.91 -6.27
CA GLN A 179 -19.08 -7.03 -7.20
C GLN A 179 -18.11 -8.13 -6.80
N ILE A 180 -17.03 -7.82 -6.07
CA ILE A 180 -15.90 -8.73 -5.86
C ILE A 180 -15.62 -8.95 -4.37
N ASN A 181 -15.53 -7.86 -3.57
CA ASN A 181 -15.16 -7.92 -2.16
C ASN A 181 -16.13 -7.09 -1.30
N PRO A 182 -17.31 -7.63 -0.92
CA PRO A 182 -18.31 -6.88 -0.15
C PRO A 182 -17.84 -6.40 1.23
N LYS A 183 -16.72 -6.96 1.74
CA LYS A 183 -16.14 -6.61 3.03
C LYS A 183 -15.10 -5.50 2.95
N LEU A 184 -14.74 -5.05 1.72
CA LEU A 184 -13.76 -3.98 1.56
C LEU A 184 -14.27 -2.67 2.17
N GLU A 185 -13.49 -2.10 3.06
CA GLU A 185 -13.79 -0.81 3.70
C GLU A 185 -12.81 0.26 3.25
N VAL A 186 -13.26 1.52 3.17
CA VAL A 186 -12.35 2.65 3.09
C VAL A 186 -11.92 3.00 4.51
N GLU A 187 -10.67 2.69 4.86
CA GLU A 187 -10.14 3.00 6.18
C GLU A 187 -10.03 4.49 6.44
N GLY A 188 -9.62 5.21 5.42
CA GLY A 188 -9.61 6.66 5.45
C GLY A 188 -8.78 7.29 4.33
N ILE A 189 -9.00 8.59 4.15
CA ILE A 189 -8.15 9.46 3.35
C ILE A 189 -7.00 9.92 4.25
N LEU A 190 -5.75 9.71 3.80
CA LEU A 190 -4.54 10.18 4.46
C LEU A 190 -4.01 11.40 3.73
N LEU A 191 -4.05 12.57 4.38
CA LEU A 191 -3.47 13.79 3.84
C LEU A 191 -1.94 13.69 3.89
N SER A 192 -1.30 13.70 2.74
CA SER A 192 0.14 13.53 2.56
C SER A 192 0.80 14.79 2.00
N MET A 193 2.11 14.90 2.23
CA MET A 193 2.94 16.03 1.75
C MET A 193 2.33 17.40 2.11
N VAL A 194 1.83 17.50 3.34
CA VAL A 194 1.15 18.72 3.82
C VAL A 194 2.15 19.81 4.16
N ASP A 195 2.02 20.98 3.52
CA ASP A 195 2.73 22.19 3.89
C ASP A 195 1.75 23.25 4.41
N LEU A 196 1.51 23.25 5.72
CA LEU A 196 0.59 24.18 6.37
C LEU A 196 1.03 25.66 6.33
N ARG A 197 2.22 25.97 5.82
CA ARG A 197 2.66 27.35 5.61
C ARG A 197 1.94 28.00 4.43
N THR A 198 1.41 27.18 3.51
CA THR A 198 0.71 27.67 2.32
C THR A 198 -0.80 27.75 2.53
N ASN A 199 -1.43 28.83 2.08
CA ASN A 199 -2.89 28.97 2.11
C ASN A 199 -3.58 27.93 1.21
N ASN A 200 -2.97 27.63 0.06
CA ASN A 200 -3.49 26.63 -0.85
C ASN A 200 -3.66 25.25 -0.19
N ALA A 201 -2.68 24.79 0.60
CA ALA A 201 -2.81 23.51 1.31
C ALA A 201 -3.97 23.54 2.32
N LYS A 202 -4.14 24.65 3.07
CA LYS A 202 -5.24 24.81 4.03
C LYS A 202 -6.61 24.79 3.34
N GLU A 203 -6.75 25.46 2.20
CA GLU A 203 -7.98 25.49 1.41
C GLU A 203 -8.32 24.10 0.86
N ILE A 204 -7.33 23.37 0.33
CA ILE A 204 -7.52 22.00 -0.18
C ILE A 204 -7.92 21.05 0.95
N ILE A 205 -7.26 21.13 2.11
CA ILE A 205 -7.62 20.32 3.29
C ILE A 205 -9.06 20.60 3.70
N ALA A 206 -9.45 21.88 3.80
CA ALA A 206 -10.82 22.28 4.14
C ALA A 206 -11.83 21.74 3.11
N LEU A 207 -11.51 21.80 1.82
CA LEU A 207 -12.34 21.26 0.74
C LEU A 207 -12.51 19.74 0.86
N ILE A 208 -11.42 19.00 1.13
CA ILE A 208 -11.46 17.53 1.31
C ILE A 208 -12.37 17.20 2.50
N HIS A 209 -12.23 17.88 3.63
CA HIS A 209 -13.08 17.69 4.80
C HIS A 209 -14.54 18.03 4.51
N ALA A 210 -14.83 19.13 3.81
CA ALA A 210 -16.19 19.53 3.46
C ALA A 210 -16.86 18.51 2.51
N THR A 211 -16.10 17.99 1.54
CA THR A 211 -16.62 17.09 0.50
C THR A 211 -16.78 15.65 1.02
N TYR A 212 -15.79 15.13 1.73
CA TYR A 212 -15.72 13.70 2.06
C TYR A 212 -15.93 13.39 3.54
N GLY A 213 -15.68 14.34 4.45
CA GLY A 213 -15.67 14.09 5.90
C GLY A 213 -17.01 13.65 6.50
N LYS A 214 -18.13 13.87 5.79
CA LYS A 214 -19.45 13.37 6.22
C LYS A 214 -19.71 11.91 5.85
N HIS A 215 -18.97 11.37 4.88
CA HIS A 215 -19.26 10.08 4.27
C HIS A 215 -18.15 9.04 4.48
N MET A 216 -16.94 9.50 4.81
CA MET A 216 -15.80 8.63 5.04
C MET A 216 -14.82 9.21 6.04
N ASN A 217 -14.01 8.35 6.65
CA ASN A 217 -12.98 8.76 7.57
C ASN A 217 -11.87 9.54 6.83
N ILE A 218 -11.41 10.62 7.45
CA ILE A 218 -10.17 11.32 7.08
C ILE A 218 -9.28 11.20 8.30
N PHE A 219 -8.10 10.61 8.16
CA PHE A 219 -7.16 10.47 9.27
C PHE A 219 -6.86 11.83 9.89
N ARG A 220 -6.81 11.87 11.22
CA ARG A 220 -6.42 13.10 11.95
C ARG A 220 -4.96 13.40 11.72
N THR A 221 -4.15 12.36 11.58
CA THR A 221 -2.74 12.46 11.24
C THR A 221 -2.58 12.97 9.81
N GLN A 222 -1.71 13.97 9.65
CA GLN A 222 -1.29 14.51 8.35
C GLN A 222 0.20 14.26 8.20
N ILE A 223 0.62 13.74 7.06
CA ILE A 223 2.04 13.51 6.78
C ILE A 223 2.64 14.78 6.20
N PRO A 224 3.59 15.44 6.89
CA PRO A 224 4.15 16.70 6.42
C PRO A 224 5.04 16.51 5.19
N LEU A 225 5.10 17.54 4.34
CA LEU A 225 6.08 17.59 3.26
C LEU A 225 7.49 17.67 3.87
N SER A 226 8.38 16.77 3.44
CA SER A 226 9.75 16.69 3.95
C SER A 226 10.72 16.18 2.90
N VAL A 227 11.85 16.87 2.76
CA VAL A 227 12.97 16.41 1.94
C VAL A 227 13.55 15.11 2.51
N LYS A 228 13.64 15.00 3.84
CA LYS A 228 14.17 13.81 4.52
C LYS A 228 13.37 12.54 4.22
N ALA A 229 12.06 12.65 3.96
CA ALA A 229 11.26 11.51 3.54
C ALA A 229 11.62 11.03 2.12
N ALA A 230 12.00 11.95 1.23
CA ALA A 230 12.49 11.58 -0.11
C ALA A 230 13.90 10.99 -0.03
N GLU A 231 14.78 11.58 0.79
CA GLU A 231 16.14 11.10 1.03
C GLU A 231 16.16 9.71 1.65
N SER A 232 15.29 9.42 2.62
CA SER A 232 15.19 8.09 3.24
C SER A 232 14.79 7.02 2.20
N SER A 233 13.79 7.30 1.36
CA SER A 233 13.40 6.38 0.28
C SER A 233 14.53 6.16 -0.74
N ALA A 234 15.24 7.22 -1.12
CA ALA A 234 16.38 7.12 -2.04
C ALA A 234 17.57 6.34 -1.42
N SER A 235 17.73 6.40 -0.09
CA SER A 235 18.75 5.65 0.64
C SER A 235 18.36 4.22 0.95
N GLY A 236 17.13 3.78 0.60
CA GLY A 236 16.63 2.44 0.87
C GLY A 236 16.40 2.12 2.35
N ILE A 237 16.09 3.12 3.17
CA ILE A 237 15.83 3.00 4.60
C ILE A 237 14.55 3.75 5.00
N SER A 238 13.96 3.38 6.14
CA SER A 238 12.79 4.10 6.64
C SER A 238 13.13 5.49 7.16
N ILE A 239 12.09 6.31 7.35
CA ILE A 239 12.23 7.60 8.02
C ILE A 239 12.68 7.43 9.49
N PHE A 240 12.41 6.28 10.10
CA PHE A 240 12.81 6.02 11.49
C PHE A 240 14.31 5.79 11.62
N SER A 241 14.94 5.18 10.61
CA SER A 241 16.40 5.04 10.55
C SER A 241 17.09 6.31 10.08
N HIS A 242 16.44 7.12 9.24
CA HIS A 242 17.02 8.35 8.68
C HIS A 242 16.84 9.58 9.61
N ASP A 243 15.65 9.78 10.19
CA ASP A 243 15.30 10.94 11.03
C ASP A 243 14.28 10.55 12.11
N SER A 244 14.70 9.70 13.05
CA SER A 244 13.82 9.05 14.04
C SER A 244 12.97 10.00 14.88
N ASN A 245 13.46 11.21 15.15
CA ASN A 245 12.80 12.24 15.96
C ASN A 245 12.12 13.32 15.10
N GLY A 246 12.16 13.17 13.79
CA GLY A 246 11.58 14.11 12.85
C GLY A 246 10.05 14.14 12.86
N LYS A 247 9.50 15.21 12.28
CA LYS A 247 8.03 15.39 12.20
C LYS A 247 7.35 14.27 11.41
N VAL A 248 8.00 13.75 10.36
CA VAL A 248 7.45 12.66 9.53
C VAL A 248 7.43 11.35 10.31
N ALA A 249 8.51 11.00 11.01
CA ALA A 249 8.57 9.82 11.87
C ALA A 249 7.49 9.88 12.97
N THR A 250 7.33 11.04 13.61
CA THR A 250 6.26 11.26 14.59
C THR A 250 4.87 11.07 13.97
N ALA A 251 4.63 11.63 12.78
CA ALA A 251 3.36 11.50 12.08
C ALA A 251 3.04 10.02 11.77
N TYR A 252 4.01 9.23 11.30
CA TYR A 252 3.77 7.81 11.04
C TYR A 252 3.53 6.99 12.32
N ARG A 253 4.18 7.31 13.46
CA ARG A 253 3.82 6.69 14.77
C ARG A 253 2.37 6.98 15.13
N THR A 254 1.93 8.23 15.01
CA THR A 254 0.54 8.63 15.28
C THR A 254 -0.45 7.94 14.32
N LEU A 255 -0.11 7.83 13.04
CA LEU A 255 -0.91 7.09 12.06
C LEU A 255 -1.04 5.62 12.46
N THR A 256 0.05 5.00 12.92
CA THR A 256 0.05 3.61 13.40
C THR A 256 -0.93 3.41 14.55
N GLU A 257 -1.00 4.35 15.48
CA GLU A 257 -1.97 4.30 16.57
C GLU A 257 -3.42 4.42 16.06
N GLU A 258 -3.68 5.31 15.08
CA GLU A 258 -5.01 5.43 14.48
C GLU A 258 -5.42 4.14 13.75
N VAL A 259 -4.55 3.58 12.92
CA VAL A 259 -4.80 2.34 12.18
C VAL A 259 -5.02 1.14 13.11
N THR A 260 -4.27 1.08 14.22
CA THR A 260 -4.40 -0.01 15.20
C THR A 260 -5.71 0.10 16.01
N ARG A 261 -6.19 1.31 16.28
CA ARG A 261 -7.46 1.54 16.99
C ARG A 261 -8.69 1.23 16.12
N ASN A 262 -8.65 1.57 14.85
CA ASN A 262 -9.75 1.33 13.91
C ASN A 262 -9.94 -0.17 13.60
N GLY A 263 -8.98 -1.01 13.90
CA GLY A 263 -9.04 -2.47 13.70
C GLY A 263 -9.63 -3.28 14.85
N ARG A 264 -10.22 -2.61 15.84
CA ARG A 264 -10.95 -3.26 16.97
C ARG A 264 -12.49 -3.17 16.72
#